data_e7aef05a18d2bd5b63e2be12ac22d7cb
#
_entry.id   e7aef05a18d2bd5b63e2be12ac22d7cb
#
_cell.length_a   1.000
_cell.length_b   1.000
_cell.length_c   1.000
_cell.angle_alpha   90.00
_cell.angle_beta   90.00
_cell.angle_gamma   90.00
#
_symmetry.space_group_name_H-M   'P 1'
#
loop_
_entity.id
_entity.type
_entity.pdbx_description
1 polymer ?
#
loop_
_entity_poly.entity_id
_entity_poly.type
_entity_poly.pdbx_seq_one_letter_code
_entity_poly.pdbx_strand_id
1 'polypeptide(L)'
;MRPVLPKKGLSYKLWIIYIIIFLICLIGIAVALSKTEYFEDENIERAIGIIDKDAKKEDEYNELKTEFDTLFTNQIENLQQSENDIKKIDNNYDIVVTAYKYKEEKENCSIDVAIPFINVEHASARMFNKKVSQTYKQKAEELKKQVSTMNIIFTVKYKAYLQNNILSLAIQSEYKEGDKSQKAVVNTFNYNVVEQREIKIDEMLKIKNIKNTDATQKIREEIKSIQEQNQALIDEGYAMYQRDYNSSMYDALNTNQFLYGKNGMLYMIYPYGNESDTSEMDVIIFE
;
A
#
# COMPACT_ATOMS: atom_id res chain seq x y z
N MET A 1 -7.88 38.38 72.52
CA MET A 1 -6.99 37.21 72.45
C MET A 1 -7.87 35.96 72.30
N ARG A 2 -7.75 35.22 71.18
CA ARG A 2 -8.42 33.94 71.00
C ARG A 2 -7.47 32.82 71.48
N PRO A 3 -7.94 31.86 72.26
CA PRO A 3 -7.11 30.76 72.71
C PRO A 3 -6.75 29.83 71.56
N VAL A 4 -5.46 29.54 71.39
CA VAL A 4 -4.98 28.57 70.42
C VAL A 4 -5.20 27.15 71.02
N LEU A 5 -6.09 26.38 70.45
CA LEU A 5 -6.32 24.98 70.83
C LEU A 5 -5.11 24.12 70.39
N PRO A 6 -4.61 23.23 71.24
CA PRO A 6 -3.51 22.34 70.88
C PRO A 6 -3.96 21.34 69.85
N LYS A 7 -3.22 21.21 68.73
CA LYS A 7 -3.41 20.15 67.76
C LYS A 7 -3.21 18.79 68.46
N LYS A 8 -4.27 18.01 68.60
CA LYS A 8 -4.17 16.61 69.01
C LYS A 8 -3.34 15.85 67.96
N GLY A 9 -2.11 15.51 68.32
CA GLY A 9 -1.30 14.61 67.51
C GLY A 9 -2.02 13.26 67.35
N LEU A 10 -1.90 12.66 66.18
CA LEU A 10 -2.47 11.34 65.89
C LEU A 10 -2.01 10.36 66.98
N SER A 11 -2.97 9.65 67.60
CA SER A 11 -2.66 8.68 68.65
C SER A 11 -1.67 7.62 68.12
N TYR A 12 -0.61 7.29 68.86
CA TYR A 12 0.36 6.25 68.52
C TYR A 12 -0.28 4.93 68.07
N LYS A 13 -1.44 4.59 68.61
CA LYS A 13 -2.24 3.41 68.24
C LYS A 13 -2.77 3.51 66.80
N LEU A 14 -3.18 4.70 66.34
CA LEU A 14 -3.62 4.91 64.95
C LEU A 14 -2.45 4.79 63.98
N TRP A 15 -1.27 5.25 64.35
CA TRP A 15 -0.05 5.14 63.55
C TRP A 15 0.32 3.67 63.30
N ILE A 16 0.23 2.82 64.33
CA ILE A 16 0.46 1.38 64.23
C ILE A 16 -0.55 0.72 63.30
N ILE A 17 -1.82 1.12 63.34
CA ILE A 17 -2.86 0.59 62.45
C ILE A 17 -2.56 0.92 61.01
N TYR A 18 -2.14 2.18 60.69
CA TYR A 18 -1.76 2.56 59.34
C TYR A 18 -0.55 1.78 58.80
N ILE A 19 0.46 1.55 59.64
CA ILE A 19 1.62 0.73 59.27
C ILE A 19 1.20 -0.71 58.93
N ILE A 20 0.32 -1.31 59.75
CA ILE A 20 -0.18 -2.66 59.50
C ILE A 20 -0.97 -2.75 58.18
N ILE A 21 -1.85 -1.78 57.92
CA ILE A 21 -2.61 -1.71 56.68
C ILE A 21 -1.66 -1.55 55.49
N PHE A 22 -0.67 -0.68 55.60
CA PHE A 22 0.32 -0.47 54.55
C PHE A 22 1.13 -1.74 54.24
N LEU A 23 1.54 -2.50 55.26
CA LEU A 23 2.24 -3.77 55.11
C LEU A 23 1.35 -4.85 54.48
N ILE A 24 0.06 -4.91 54.83
CA ILE A 24 -0.91 -5.82 54.17
C ILE A 24 -1.09 -5.47 52.70
N CYS A 25 -1.16 -4.17 52.36
CA CYS A 25 -1.24 -3.74 50.96
C CYS A 25 0.03 -4.09 50.18
N LEU A 26 1.23 -3.91 50.77
CA LEU A 26 2.48 -4.31 50.13
C LEU A 26 2.59 -5.82 49.90
N ILE A 27 2.15 -6.63 50.86
CA ILE A 27 2.10 -8.09 50.72
C ILE A 27 1.07 -8.48 49.62
N GLY A 28 -0.08 -7.81 49.61
CA GLY A 28 -1.10 -8.01 48.54
C GLY A 28 -0.56 -7.70 47.12
N ILE A 29 0.19 -6.62 46.98
CA ILE A 29 0.84 -6.24 45.71
C ILE A 29 1.94 -7.25 45.36
N ALA A 30 2.78 -7.66 46.33
CA ALA A 30 3.82 -8.67 46.08
C ALA A 30 3.23 -10.04 45.67
N VAL A 31 2.13 -10.46 46.28
CA VAL A 31 1.39 -11.70 45.89
C VAL A 31 0.71 -11.57 44.55
N ALA A 32 0.18 -10.38 44.20
CA ALA A 32 -0.38 -10.11 42.88
C ALA A 32 0.71 -10.14 41.82
N LEU A 33 1.86 -9.52 42.06
CA LEU A 33 3.00 -9.55 41.14
C LEU A 33 3.61 -10.94 41.02
N SER A 34 3.74 -11.71 42.12
CA SER A 34 4.24 -13.09 42.04
C SER A 34 3.26 -14.04 41.34
N LYS A 35 1.95 -13.74 41.37
CA LYS A 35 0.95 -14.50 40.57
C LYS A 35 0.98 -14.12 39.10
N THR A 36 1.38 -12.89 38.73
CA THR A 36 1.60 -12.53 37.33
C THR A 36 2.88 -13.15 36.78
N GLU A 37 3.92 -13.39 37.58
CA GLU A 37 5.09 -14.18 37.18
C GLU A 37 4.78 -15.70 37.06
N TYR A 38 3.75 -16.20 37.76
CA TYR A 38 3.32 -17.63 37.68
C TYR A 38 2.43 -17.93 36.44
N PHE A 39 2.07 -16.92 35.66
CA PHE A 39 1.43 -17.06 34.33
C PHE A 39 2.45 -17.02 33.19
N GLU A 40 3.73 -17.12 33.47
CA GLU A 40 4.76 -17.52 32.49
C GLU A 40 4.67 -19.03 32.22
N ASP A 41 3.51 -19.47 31.73
CA ASP A 41 3.38 -20.78 31.13
C ASP A 41 4.08 -20.73 29.75
N GLU A 42 4.93 -21.72 29.44
CA GLU A 42 5.60 -21.87 28.13
C GLU A 42 4.64 -21.71 26.94
N ASN A 43 3.35 -21.88 27.18
CA ASN A 43 2.27 -21.68 26.20
C ASN A 43 1.93 -20.19 25.96
N ILE A 44 2.13 -19.32 26.94
CA ILE A 44 1.90 -17.87 26.80
C ILE A 44 3.10 -17.25 26.07
N GLU A 45 4.31 -17.66 26.37
CA GLU A 45 5.50 -17.22 25.60
C GLU A 45 5.43 -17.67 24.14
N ARG A 46 4.89 -18.90 23.88
CA ARG A 46 4.63 -19.35 22.50
C ARG A 46 3.51 -18.54 21.85
N ALA A 47 2.43 -18.22 22.56
CA ALA A 47 1.33 -17.42 22.03
C ALA A 47 1.78 -15.97 21.78
N ILE A 48 2.52 -15.37 22.71
CA ILE A 48 3.09 -14.03 22.54
C ILE A 48 4.15 -14.03 21.42
N GLY A 49 4.99 -15.06 21.33
CA GLY A 49 5.97 -15.19 20.24
C GLY A 49 5.32 -15.45 18.87
N ILE A 50 4.14 -16.05 18.80
CA ILE A 50 3.34 -16.20 17.59
C ILE A 50 2.70 -14.87 17.22
N ILE A 51 2.12 -14.14 18.18
CA ILE A 51 1.55 -12.81 17.99
C ILE A 51 2.64 -11.83 17.55
N ASP A 52 3.82 -11.88 18.15
CA ASP A 52 4.94 -11.00 17.80
C ASP A 52 5.51 -11.30 16.39
N LYS A 53 5.52 -12.58 15.98
CA LYS A 53 5.94 -12.96 14.62
C LYS A 53 4.91 -12.59 13.55
N ASP A 54 3.64 -12.72 13.86
CA ASP A 54 2.56 -12.37 12.95
C ASP A 54 2.39 -10.83 12.87
N ALA A 55 2.47 -10.12 13.99
CA ALA A 55 2.52 -8.67 14.04
C ALA A 55 3.74 -8.10 13.28
N LYS A 56 4.92 -8.72 13.43
CA LYS A 56 6.11 -8.31 12.71
C LYS A 56 6.00 -8.53 11.20
N LYS A 57 5.38 -9.63 10.76
CA LYS A 57 5.10 -9.87 9.33
C LYS A 57 4.05 -8.90 8.79
N GLU A 58 3.05 -8.57 9.59
CA GLU A 58 2.01 -7.60 9.24
C GLU A 58 2.58 -6.18 9.13
N ASP A 59 3.46 -5.79 10.05
CA ASP A 59 4.18 -4.52 9.99
C ASP A 59 5.08 -4.46 8.75
N GLU A 60 5.84 -5.51 8.44
CA GLU A 60 6.66 -5.61 7.22
C GLU A 60 5.79 -5.53 5.96
N TYR A 61 4.63 -6.19 5.92
CA TYR A 61 3.70 -6.13 4.79
C TYR A 61 3.08 -4.74 4.62
N ASN A 62 2.63 -4.12 5.70
CA ASN A 62 2.09 -2.76 5.69
C ASN A 62 3.17 -1.73 5.29
N GLU A 63 4.41 -1.93 5.71
CA GLU A 63 5.56 -1.13 5.29
C GLU A 63 5.80 -1.26 3.79
N LEU A 64 5.80 -2.47 3.23
CA LEU A 64 5.93 -2.74 1.80
C LEU A 64 4.76 -2.17 0.99
N LYS A 65 3.53 -2.23 1.51
CA LYS A 65 2.35 -1.63 0.86
C LYS A 65 2.44 -0.09 0.86
N THR A 66 2.85 0.49 1.97
CA THR A 66 3.13 1.94 2.07
C THR A 66 4.27 2.31 1.13
N GLU A 67 5.29 1.46 0.99
CA GLU A 67 6.37 1.64 0.04
C GLU A 67 5.87 1.63 -1.40
N PHE A 68 4.91 0.73 -1.75
CA PHE A 68 4.32 0.72 -3.09
C PHE A 68 3.69 2.06 -3.45
N ASP A 69 2.94 2.69 -2.56
CA ASP A 69 2.32 3.99 -2.81
C ASP A 69 3.36 5.12 -2.99
N THR A 70 4.53 4.97 -2.37
CA THR A 70 5.65 5.92 -2.50
C THR A 70 6.51 5.71 -3.74
N LEU A 71 6.35 4.60 -4.46
CA LEU A 71 7.16 4.28 -5.66
C LEU A 71 6.97 5.31 -6.79
N PHE A 72 5.80 5.93 -6.91
CA PHE A 72 5.39 6.74 -8.05
C PHE A 72 6.08 8.11 -8.09
N THR A 73 7.37 8.11 -8.41
CA THR A 73 8.26 9.28 -8.43
C THR A 73 8.41 9.94 -9.80
N ASN A 74 7.65 9.50 -10.80
CA ASN A 74 7.72 9.98 -12.19
C ASN A 74 9.10 9.76 -12.84
N GLN A 75 9.72 8.63 -12.54
CA GLN A 75 11.06 8.29 -13.01
C GLN A 75 11.14 6.83 -13.46
N ILE A 76 12.13 6.57 -14.32
CA ILE A 76 12.60 5.22 -14.60
C ILE A 76 13.84 4.92 -13.73
N GLU A 77 13.91 3.73 -13.16
CA GLU A 77 15.14 3.15 -12.61
C GLU A 77 15.68 2.11 -13.59
N ASN A 78 16.76 2.45 -14.24
CA ASN A 78 17.47 1.51 -15.10
C ASN A 78 18.46 0.70 -14.26
N LEU A 79 18.16 -0.58 -14.08
CA LEU A 79 18.93 -1.53 -13.29
C LEU A 79 19.79 -2.46 -14.17
N GLN A 80 19.84 -2.19 -15.48
CA GLN A 80 20.66 -2.93 -16.44
C GLN A 80 22.02 -2.25 -16.68
N GLN A 81 23.00 -3.05 -17.05
CA GLN A 81 24.34 -2.55 -17.39
C GLN A 81 24.41 -1.96 -18.80
N SER A 82 23.51 -2.34 -19.72
CA SER A 82 23.54 -1.92 -21.12
C SER A 82 22.13 -1.80 -21.72
N GLU A 83 21.93 -0.77 -22.55
CA GLU A 83 20.73 -0.55 -23.36
C GLU A 83 20.99 -0.74 -24.86
N ASN A 84 22.18 -1.26 -25.25
CA ASN A 84 22.64 -1.27 -26.65
C ASN A 84 21.71 -2.01 -27.61
N ASP A 85 20.96 -2.99 -27.12
CA ASP A 85 20.08 -3.82 -27.93
C ASP A 85 18.64 -3.28 -28.02
N ILE A 86 18.37 -2.13 -27.37
CA ILE A 86 17.03 -1.56 -27.32
C ILE A 86 16.83 -0.58 -28.46
N LYS A 87 15.88 -0.85 -29.35
CA LYS A 87 15.49 0.05 -30.42
C LYS A 87 14.66 1.19 -29.87
N LYS A 88 15.28 2.33 -29.66
CA LYS A 88 14.61 3.58 -29.26
C LYS A 88 14.07 4.34 -30.48
N ILE A 89 12.96 5.05 -30.29
CA ILE A 89 12.43 5.99 -31.29
C ILE A 89 13.39 7.19 -31.44
N ASP A 90 13.92 7.67 -30.32
CA ASP A 90 14.93 8.73 -30.28
C ASP A 90 16.04 8.34 -29.28
N ASN A 91 17.25 8.20 -29.78
CA ASN A 91 18.40 7.78 -29.00
C ASN A 91 18.92 8.83 -27.99
N ASN A 92 18.45 10.07 -28.11
CA ASN A 92 18.82 11.15 -27.18
C ASN A 92 18.07 11.09 -25.85
N TYR A 93 17.05 10.25 -25.75
CA TYR A 93 16.21 10.15 -24.56
C TYR A 93 16.26 8.75 -23.93
N ASP A 94 15.94 8.70 -22.66
CA ASP A 94 15.75 7.43 -21.93
C ASP A 94 14.59 6.61 -22.52
N ILE A 95 14.53 5.34 -22.13
CA ILE A 95 13.47 4.39 -22.57
C ILE A 95 12.08 4.87 -22.12
N VAL A 96 12.00 5.52 -20.95
CA VAL A 96 10.76 6.16 -20.48
C VAL A 96 11.09 7.59 -20.09
N VAL A 97 10.33 8.52 -20.64
CA VAL A 97 10.44 9.95 -20.35
C VAL A 97 9.09 10.55 -19.95
N THR A 98 9.08 11.64 -19.22
CA THR A 98 7.84 12.40 -18.96
C THR A 98 7.50 13.24 -20.18
N ALA A 99 6.48 12.84 -20.94
CA ALA A 99 6.06 13.55 -22.16
C ALA A 99 5.10 14.72 -21.89
N TYR A 100 4.42 14.71 -20.75
CA TYR A 100 3.52 15.78 -20.36
C TYR A 100 3.57 15.95 -18.84
N LYS A 101 3.65 17.20 -18.39
CA LYS A 101 3.59 17.55 -16.97
C LYS A 101 2.71 18.77 -16.78
N TYR A 102 1.80 18.70 -15.82
CA TYR A 102 0.97 19.83 -15.43
C TYR A 102 0.73 19.78 -13.92
N LYS A 103 0.92 20.92 -13.26
CA LYS A 103 0.61 21.06 -11.83
C LYS A 103 -0.16 22.35 -11.60
N GLU A 104 -1.25 22.26 -10.86
CA GLU A 104 -2.06 23.37 -10.40
C GLU A 104 -2.51 23.08 -8.98
N GLU A 105 -2.31 24.04 -8.08
CA GLU A 105 -2.71 23.94 -6.68
C GLU A 105 -3.49 25.19 -6.31
N LYS A 106 -4.74 25.05 -5.97
CA LYS A 106 -5.63 26.11 -5.48
C LYS A 106 -6.46 25.58 -4.31
N GLU A 107 -7.13 26.47 -3.59
CA GLU A 107 -7.91 26.13 -2.38
C GLU A 107 -8.82 24.90 -2.55
N ASN A 108 -9.48 24.79 -3.71
CA ASN A 108 -10.44 23.71 -4.00
C ASN A 108 -10.01 22.81 -5.19
N CYS A 109 -8.76 22.93 -5.66
CA CYS A 109 -8.32 22.20 -6.83
C CYS A 109 -6.85 21.82 -6.69
N SER A 110 -6.59 20.50 -6.75
CA SER A 110 -5.25 19.93 -6.78
C SER A 110 -5.11 19.05 -8.02
N ILE A 111 -4.29 19.49 -8.97
CA ILE A 111 -3.96 18.73 -10.18
C ILE A 111 -2.45 18.55 -10.21
N ASP A 112 -1.97 17.31 -10.19
CA ASP A 112 -0.55 16.97 -10.33
C ASP A 112 -0.40 15.79 -11.29
N VAL A 113 -0.11 16.09 -12.54
CA VAL A 113 -0.11 15.13 -13.65
C VAL A 113 1.26 15.05 -14.28
N ALA A 114 1.82 13.84 -14.30
CA ALA A 114 3.01 13.48 -15.05
C ALA A 114 2.71 12.26 -15.91
N ILE A 115 2.79 12.38 -17.22
CA ILE A 115 2.44 11.33 -18.17
C ILE A 115 3.69 10.78 -18.82
N PRO A 116 3.97 9.46 -18.68
CA PRO A 116 5.12 8.82 -19.29
C PRO A 116 4.91 8.63 -20.81
N PHE A 117 6.02 8.57 -21.51
CA PHE A 117 6.12 8.12 -22.89
C PHE A 117 7.18 7.03 -22.97
N ILE A 118 6.81 5.90 -23.54
CA ILE A 118 7.72 4.78 -23.79
C ILE A 118 8.42 5.02 -25.11
N ASN A 119 9.72 5.25 -25.04
CA ASN A 119 10.59 5.56 -26.18
C ASN A 119 11.16 4.27 -26.80
N VAL A 120 10.28 3.32 -27.12
CA VAL A 120 10.63 2.05 -27.77
C VAL A 120 9.93 1.96 -29.11
N GLU A 121 10.68 1.60 -30.18
CA GLU A 121 10.15 1.47 -31.52
C GLU A 121 9.38 0.16 -31.72
N HIS A 122 8.18 0.08 -31.11
CA HIS A 122 7.29 -1.07 -31.24
C HIS A 122 5.81 -0.68 -31.23
N ALA A 123 4.98 -1.50 -31.89
CA ALA A 123 3.54 -1.22 -32.02
C ALA A 123 2.82 -1.16 -30.67
N SER A 124 3.10 -2.08 -29.74
CA SER A 124 2.45 -2.10 -28.42
C SER A 124 2.81 -0.88 -27.59
N ALA A 125 4.09 -0.43 -27.60
CA ALA A 125 4.51 0.80 -26.95
C ALA A 125 3.79 2.02 -27.52
N ARG A 126 3.65 2.10 -28.85
CA ARG A 126 2.88 3.18 -29.52
C ARG A 126 1.40 3.17 -29.12
N MET A 127 0.79 1.98 -29.06
CA MET A 127 -0.61 1.82 -28.63
C MET A 127 -0.80 2.23 -27.17
N PHE A 128 0.11 1.82 -26.29
CA PHE A 128 0.10 2.21 -24.89
C PHE A 128 0.24 3.73 -24.74
N ASN A 129 1.25 4.34 -25.36
CA ASN A 129 1.46 5.79 -25.35
C ASN A 129 0.22 6.57 -25.81
N LYS A 130 -0.43 6.09 -26.90
CA LYS A 130 -1.66 6.70 -27.41
C LYS A 130 -2.80 6.59 -26.37
N LYS A 131 -3.03 5.41 -25.79
CA LYS A 131 -4.06 5.18 -24.77
C LYS A 131 -3.84 6.08 -23.57
N VAL A 132 -2.61 6.11 -23.03
CA VAL A 132 -2.23 6.93 -21.87
C VAL A 132 -2.43 8.42 -22.15
N SER A 133 -2.01 8.89 -23.32
CA SER A 133 -2.22 10.29 -23.71
C SER A 133 -3.71 10.63 -23.84
N GLN A 134 -4.51 9.76 -24.45
CA GLN A 134 -5.95 9.98 -24.58
C GLN A 134 -6.66 9.96 -23.21
N THR A 135 -6.29 9.05 -22.34
CA THR A 135 -6.94 8.91 -21.03
C THR A 135 -6.56 10.07 -20.09
N TYR A 136 -5.29 10.36 -19.95
CA TYR A 136 -4.82 11.25 -18.89
C TYR A 136 -4.55 12.68 -19.36
N LYS A 137 -3.91 12.86 -20.53
CA LYS A 137 -3.61 14.21 -21.03
C LYS A 137 -4.88 14.95 -21.43
N GLN A 138 -5.80 14.26 -22.14
CA GLN A 138 -7.06 14.91 -22.51
C GLN A 138 -7.87 15.28 -21.28
N LYS A 139 -7.93 14.40 -20.27
CA LYS A 139 -8.60 14.71 -19.00
C LYS A 139 -7.96 15.89 -18.28
N ALA A 140 -6.63 15.94 -18.19
CA ALA A 140 -5.92 17.08 -17.61
C ALA A 140 -6.25 18.40 -18.32
N GLU A 141 -6.27 18.41 -19.67
CA GLU A 141 -6.58 19.61 -20.45
C GLU A 141 -8.06 20.04 -20.33
N GLU A 142 -8.98 19.10 -20.10
CA GLU A 142 -10.38 19.38 -19.78
C GLU A 142 -10.51 20.03 -18.39
N LEU A 143 -9.91 19.42 -17.39
CA LEU A 143 -9.95 19.89 -16.00
C LEU A 143 -9.29 21.25 -15.83
N LYS A 144 -8.22 21.53 -16.57
CA LYS A 144 -7.55 22.82 -16.60
C LYS A 144 -8.50 24.00 -16.93
N LYS A 145 -9.54 23.75 -17.72
CA LYS A 145 -10.55 24.74 -18.06
C LYS A 145 -11.57 24.97 -16.92
N GLN A 146 -11.63 24.05 -15.95
CA GLN A 146 -12.64 24.02 -14.89
C GLN A 146 -12.10 24.34 -13.49
N VAL A 147 -10.78 24.56 -13.37
CA VAL A 147 -10.03 24.78 -12.11
C VAL A 147 -10.63 25.83 -11.18
N SER A 148 -11.33 26.84 -11.72
CA SER A 148 -11.89 27.94 -10.93
C SER A 148 -13.31 27.70 -10.43
N THR A 149 -13.96 26.61 -10.80
CA THR A 149 -15.40 26.40 -10.59
C THR A 149 -15.73 25.12 -9.85
N MET A 150 -14.80 24.20 -9.68
CA MET A 150 -15.07 22.87 -9.14
C MET A 150 -14.01 22.43 -8.13
N ASN A 151 -14.44 21.66 -7.13
CA ASN A 151 -13.52 20.92 -6.25
C ASN A 151 -12.98 19.70 -7.02
N ILE A 152 -11.69 19.70 -7.32
CA ILE A 152 -11.06 18.65 -8.14
C ILE A 152 -9.78 18.19 -7.48
N ILE A 153 -9.62 16.87 -7.36
CA ILE A 153 -8.33 16.23 -7.14
C ILE A 153 -8.06 15.35 -8.36
N PHE A 154 -6.97 15.59 -9.05
CA PHE A 154 -6.54 14.74 -10.15
C PHE A 154 -5.03 14.58 -10.13
N THR A 155 -4.59 13.38 -9.77
CA THR A 155 -3.18 13.03 -9.79
C THR A 155 -2.92 11.94 -10.82
N VAL A 156 -1.81 12.05 -11.53
CA VAL A 156 -1.29 11.00 -12.40
C VAL A 156 0.22 10.93 -12.17
N LYS A 157 0.67 9.83 -11.65
CA LYS A 157 2.09 9.57 -11.38
C LYS A 157 2.48 8.24 -12.00
N TYR A 158 3.77 8.06 -12.25
CA TYR A 158 4.25 6.79 -12.77
C TYR A 158 5.56 6.35 -12.11
N LYS A 159 5.83 5.07 -12.23
CA LYS A 159 7.12 4.45 -11.94
C LYS A 159 7.45 3.44 -13.03
N ALA A 160 8.70 3.41 -13.45
CA ALA A 160 9.20 2.42 -14.39
C ALA A 160 10.50 1.79 -13.87
N TYR A 161 10.68 0.51 -14.18
CA TYR A 161 11.90 -0.24 -13.94
C TYR A 161 12.33 -0.92 -15.24
N LEU A 162 13.64 -0.90 -15.50
CA LEU A 162 14.25 -1.71 -16.55
C LEU A 162 15.25 -2.64 -15.90
N GLN A 163 14.96 -3.93 -15.89
CA GLN A 163 15.83 -4.96 -15.35
C GLN A 163 15.62 -6.29 -16.08
N ASN A 164 16.68 -7.08 -16.25
CA ASN A 164 16.61 -8.38 -16.93
C ASN A 164 15.93 -8.31 -18.31
N ASN A 165 16.15 -7.25 -19.08
CA ASN A 165 15.51 -6.95 -20.36
C ASN A 165 13.98 -6.73 -20.27
N ILE A 166 13.46 -6.54 -19.10
CA ILE A 166 12.03 -6.26 -18.88
C ILE A 166 11.87 -4.80 -18.50
N LEU A 167 11.15 -4.06 -19.32
CA LEU A 167 10.60 -2.75 -18.99
C LEU A 167 9.26 -2.99 -18.31
N SER A 168 9.15 -2.62 -17.05
CA SER A 168 7.92 -2.66 -16.28
C SER A 168 7.54 -1.26 -15.85
N LEU A 169 6.39 -0.78 -16.26
CA LEU A 169 5.85 0.56 -16.01
C LEU A 169 4.49 0.44 -15.33
N ALA A 170 4.29 1.20 -14.27
CA ALA A 170 2.97 1.43 -13.67
C ALA A 170 2.64 2.92 -13.68
N ILE A 171 1.39 3.24 -13.97
CA ILE A 171 0.80 4.58 -13.87
C ILE A 171 -0.31 4.49 -12.84
N GLN A 172 -0.22 5.27 -11.79
CA GLN A 172 -1.27 5.44 -10.78
C GLN A 172 -1.98 6.77 -11.04
N SER A 173 -3.30 6.75 -11.06
CA SER A 173 -4.10 7.96 -11.17
C SER A 173 -5.19 7.97 -10.11
N GLU A 174 -5.43 9.14 -9.53
CA GLU A 174 -6.53 9.39 -8.60
C GLU A 174 -7.36 10.54 -9.15
N TYR A 175 -8.67 10.39 -9.07
CA TYR A 175 -9.62 11.41 -9.49
C TYR A 175 -10.77 11.53 -8.52
N LYS A 176 -11.03 12.76 -8.08
CA LYS A 176 -12.20 13.13 -7.29
C LYS A 176 -12.77 14.43 -7.81
N GLU A 177 -14.08 14.53 -7.91
CA GLU A 177 -14.82 15.69 -8.38
C GLU A 177 -15.95 16.01 -7.40
N GLY A 178 -15.86 17.13 -6.70
CA GLY A 178 -16.84 17.53 -5.68
C GLY A 178 -16.98 16.48 -4.58
N ASP A 179 -18.22 16.12 -4.31
CA ASP A 179 -18.59 15.13 -3.29
C ASP A 179 -18.63 13.69 -3.81
N LYS A 180 -18.27 13.47 -5.08
CA LYS A 180 -18.22 12.11 -5.66
C LYS A 180 -17.13 11.29 -5.02
N SER A 181 -17.33 9.96 -5.00
CA SER A 181 -16.33 9.01 -4.53
C SER A 181 -15.03 9.12 -5.32
N GLN A 182 -13.91 9.07 -4.63
CA GLN A 182 -12.58 9.05 -5.25
C GLN A 182 -12.41 7.78 -6.09
N LYS A 183 -11.83 7.93 -7.26
CA LYS A 183 -11.48 6.82 -8.16
C LYS A 183 -9.96 6.74 -8.26
N ALA A 184 -9.43 5.57 -7.87
CA ALA A 184 -8.03 5.22 -8.06
C ALA A 184 -7.91 4.16 -9.15
N VAL A 185 -6.99 4.35 -10.07
CA VAL A 185 -6.75 3.42 -11.19
C VAL A 185 -5.26 3.23 -11.40
N VAL A 186 -4.85 1.98 -11.55
CA VAL A 186 -3.50 1.64 -11.99
C VAL A 186 -3.54 1.03 -13.38
N ASN A 187 -2.65 1.47 -14.25
CA ASN A 187 -2.41 0.85 -15.54
C ASN A 187 -0.94 0.45 -15.62
N THR A 188 -0.68 -0.77 -16.04
CA THR A 188 0.68 -1.28 -16.18
C THR A 188 1.01 -1.62 -17.62
N PHE A 189 2.32 -1.60 -17.93
CA PHE A 189 2.87 -2.05 -19.21
C PHE A 189 4.15 -2.82 -18.93
N ASN A 190 4.17 -4.08 -19.32
CA ASN A 190 5.30 -4.97 -19.11
C ASN A 190 5.79 -5.50 -20.46
N TYR A 191 7.06 -5.31 -20.76
CA TYR A 191 7.59 -5.50 -22.09
C TYR A 191 9.03 -6.02 -22.06
N ASN A 192 9.29 -7.11 -22.79
CA ASN A 192 10.65 -7.55 -23.04
C ASN A 192 11.25 -6.70 -24.17
N VAL A 193 12.24 -5.90 -23.84
CA VAL A 193 12.83 -4.93 -24.78
C VAL A 193 13.73 -5.56 -25.83
N VAL A 194 14.26 -6.76 -25.58
CA VAL A 194 15.09 -7.53 -26.51
C VAL A 194 14.21 -8.39 -27.42
N GLU A 195 13.27 -9.14 -26.87
CA GLU A 195 12.33 -9.97 -27.63
C GLU A 195 11.24 -9.15 -28.32
N GLN A 196 11.12 -7.88 -28.00
CA GLN A 196 10.17 -6.92 -28.58
C GLN A 196 8.70 -7.36 -28.46
N ARG A 197 8.29 -7.85 -27.28
CA ARG A 197 6.93 -8.30 -27.01
C ARG A 197 6.48 -7.97 -25.58
N GLU A 198 5.18 -7.89 -25.41
CA GLU A 198 4.59 -7.77 -24.08
C GLU A 198 4.84 -9.05 -23.26
N ILE A 199 4.99 -8.88 -21.95
CA ILE A 199 5.05 -9.97 -20.98
C ILE A 199 3.73 -10.03 -20.23
N LYS A 200 3.16 -11.22 -20.14
CA LYS A 200 1.96 -11.50 -19.37
C LYS A 200 2.31 -12.05 -18.00
N ILE A 201 1.33 -12.04 -17.11
CA ILE A 201 1.53 -12.48 -15.72
C ILE A 201 1.97 -13.94 -15.61
N ASP A 202 1.43 -14.84 -16.44
CA ASP A 202 1.81 -16.26 -16.43
C ASP A 202 3.28 -16.47 -16.77
N GLU A 203 3.84 -15.64 -17.62
CA GLU A 203 5.23 -15.64 -18.00
C GLU A 203 6.09 -15.00 -16.91
N MET A 204 5.63 -13.91 -16.30
CA MET A 204 6.32 -13.30 -15.17
C MET A 204 6.43 -14.26 -13.98
N LEU A 205 5.38 -15.00 -13.67
CA LEU A 205 5.41 -16.02 -12.62
C LEU A 205 6.44 -17.13 -12.93
N LYS A 206 6.56 -17.54 -14.20
CA LYS A 206 7.62 -18.49 -14.62
C LYS A 206 9.02 -17.91 -14.46
N ILE A 207 9.23 -16.66 -14.85
CA ILE A 207 10.51 -15.94 -14.68
C ILE A 207 10.90 -15.89 -13.19
N LYS A 208 9.93 -15.68 -12.32
CA LYS A 208 10.10 -15.68 -10.86
C LYS A 208 10.16 -17.10 -10.25
N ASN A 209 9.98 -18.15 -11.05
CA ASN A 209 9.90 -19.54 -10.59
C ASN A 209 8.78 -19.76 -9.55
N ILE A 210 7.67 -19.07 -9.71
CA ILE A 210 6.47 -19.15 -8.85
C ILE A 210 5.41 -19.97 -9.60
N LYS A 211 4.87 -21.00 -8.94
CA LYS A 211 3.75 -21.77 -9.51
C LYS A 211 2.46 -20.99 -9.39
N ASN A 212 1.60 -21.06 -10.40
CA ASN A 212 0.31 -20.38 -10.43
C ASN A 212 -0.57 -20.75 -9.22
N THR A 213 -0.55 -22.02 -8.81
CA THR A 213 -1.30 -22.51 -7.64
C THR A 213 -0.84 -21.84 -6.36
N ASP A 214 0.47 -21.76 -6.17
CA ASP A 214 1.09 -21.20 -4.97
C ASP A 214 0.87 -19.68 -4.92
N ALA A 215 0.94 -19.03 -6.09
CA ALA A 215 0.62 -17.61 -6.23
C ALA A 215 -0.86 -17.33 -5.89
N THR A 216 -1.80 -18.09 -6.46
CA THR A 216 -3.23 -17.97 -6.18
C THR A 216 -3.54 -18.21 -4.70
N GLN A 217 -2.92 -19.21 -4.11
CA GLN A 217 -3.11 -19.51 -2.67
C GLN A 217 -2.65 -18.32 -1.82
N LYS A 218 -1.43 -17.81 -2.03
CA LYS A 218 -0.90 -16.65 -1.30
C LYS A 218 -1.81 -15.44 -1.45
N ILE A 219 -2.24 -15.11 -2.68
CA ILE A 219 -3.14 -13.98 -2.94
C ILE A 219 -4.42 -14.11 -2.11
N ARG A 220 -5.08 -15.27 -2.16
CA ARG A 220 -6.33 -15.50 -1.45
C ARG A 220 -6.17 -15.46 0.07
N GLU A 221 -5.07 -15.97 0.61
CA GLU A 221 -4.74 -15.92 2.03
C GLU A 221 -4.56 -14.48 2.50
N GLU A 222 -3.83 -13.64 1.76
CA GLU A 222 -3.65 -12.22 2.07
C GLU A 222 -4.96 -11.43 1.95
N ILE A 223 -5.73 -11.64 0.90
CA ILE A 223 -7.06 -11.00 0.73
C ILE A 223 -8.02 -11.43 1.84
N LYS A 224 -7.97 -12.69 2.27
CA LYS A 224 -8.76 -13.19 3.39
C LYS A 224 -8.38 -12.49 4.70
N SER A 225 -7.09 -12.33 4.98
CA SER A 225 -6.60 -11.61 6.14
C SER A 225 -7.09 -10.15 6.16
N ILE A 226 -6.99 -9.45 5.02
CA ILE A 226 -7.52 -8.08 4.87
C ILE A 226 -9.04 -8.04 5.11
N GLN A 227 -9.79 -9.02 4.60
CA GLN A 227 -11.24 -9.10 4.82
C GLN A 227 -11.58 -9.33 6.30
N GLU A 228 -10.83 -10.19 6.98
CA GLU A 228 -11.03 -10.47 8.42
C GLU A 228 -10.75 -9.22 9.28
N GLN A 229 -9.72 -8.43 8.96
CA GLN A 229 -9.44 -7.16 9.62
C GLN A 229 -10.56 -6.14 9.35
N ASN A 230 -11.02 -6.03 8.11
CA ASN A 230 -12.11 -5.13 7.75
C ASN A 230 -13.44 -5.53 8.41
N GLN A 231 -13.65 -6.82 8.68
CA GLN A 231 -14.88 -7.30 9.32
C GLN A 231 -15.05 -6.69 10.72
N ALA A 232 -13.99 -6.54 11.48
CA ALA A 232 -14.04 -5.89 12.79
C ALA A 232 -14.52 -4.43 12.67
N LEU A 233 -14.03 -3.69 11.65
CA LEU A 233 -14.48 -2.31 11.38
C LEU A 233 -15.93 -2.26 10.90
N ILE A 234 -16.37 -3.23 10.08
CA ILE A 234 -17.77 -3.35 9.63
C ILE A 234 -18.69 -3.60 10.83
N ASP A 235 -18.31 -4.47 11.74
CA ASP A 235 -19.06 -4.78 12.96
C ASP A 235 -19.17 -3.56 13.90
N GLU A 236 -18.20 -2.64 13.83
CA GLU A 236 -18.24 -1.32 14.50
C GLU A 236 -19.06 -0.26 13.74
N GLY A 237 -19.57 -0.59 12.55
CA GLY A 237 -20.46 0.29 11.77
C GLY A 237 -19.76 1.12 10.68
N TYR A 238 -18.49 0.84 10.37
CA TYR A 238 -17.79 1.50 9.27
C TYR A 238 -18.19 0.91 7.92
N ALA A 239 -18.35 1.76 6.91
CA ALA A 239 -18.64 1.35 5.54
C ALA A 239 -17.34 0.92 4.85
N MET A 240 -17.05 -0.38 4.88
CA MET A 240 -15.87 -0.97 4.25
C MET A 240 -16.28 -1.82 3.06
N TYR A 241 -15.45 -1.88 2.01
CA TYR A 241 -15.66 -2.77 0.89
C TYR A 241 -15.41 -4.23 1.32
N GLN A 242 -16.40 -5.09 1.06
CA GLN A 242 -16.29 -6.52 1.36
C GLN A 242 -15.64 -7.26 0.20
N ARG A 243 -14.56 -7.97 0.48
CA ARG A 243 -13.82 -8.77 -0.49
C ARG A 243 -14.28 -10.22 -0.45
N ASP A 244 -14.64 -10.75 -1.60
CA ASP A 244 -14.83 -12.20 -1.76
C ASP A 244 -13.49 -12.83 -2.18
N TYR A 245 -12.69 -13.27 -1.21
CA TYR A 245 -11.38 -13.90 -1.45
C TYR A 245 -11.47 -15.21 -2.26
N ASN A 246 -12.66 -15.81 -2.41
CA ASN A 246 -12.89 -16.97 -3.28
C ASN A 246 -13.22 -16.58 -4.72
N SER A 247 -13.42 -15.29 -4.99
CA SER A 247 -13.67 -14.80 -6.35
C SER A 247 -12.52 -15.15 -7.28
N SER A 248 -12.86 -15.49 -8.52
CA SER A 248 -11.87 -15.74 -9.56
C SER A 248 -11.00 -14.51 -9.91
N MET A 249 -11.42 -13.31 -9.53
CA MET A 249 -10.58 -12.12 -9.71
C MET A 249 -9.24 -12.24 -8.96
N TYR A 250 -9.20 -13.01 -7.87
CA TYR A 250 -8.00 -13.26 -7.07
C TYR A 250 -7.21 -14.50 -7.51
N ASP A 251 -7.51 -15.06 -8.69
CA ASP A 251 -6.63 -16.04 -9.30
C ASP A 251 -5.43 -15.34 -9.91
N ALA A 252 -4.23 -15.90 -9.70
CA ALA A 252 -2.97 -15.27 -10.12
C ALA A 252 -2.93 -14.94 -11.62
N LEU A 253 -3.61 -15.72 -12.46
CA LEU A 253 -3.62 -15.51 -13.90
C LEU A 253 -4.70 -14.52 -14.38
N ASN A 254 -5.59 -14.07 -13.49
CA ASN A 254 -6.68 -13.18 -13.86
C ASN A 254 -6.34 -11.70 -13.72
N THR A 255 -5.24 -11.35 -13.00
CA THR A 255 -4.79 -9.97 -13.03
C THR A 255 -4.04 -9.66 -14.31
N ASN A 256 -4.33 -8.47 -14.86
CA ASN A 256 -3.55 -7.88 -15.96
C ASN A 256 -2.68 -6.71 -15.48
N GLN A 257 -2.72 -6.40 -14.19
CA GLN A 257 -2.00 -5.29 -13.61
C GLN A 257 -0.91 -5.83 -12.68
N PHE A 258 0.35 -5.68 -13.08
CA PHE A 258 1.48 -6.04 -12.26
C PHE A 258 2.69 -5.15 -12.57
N LEU A 259 3.54 -4.95 -11.58
CA LEU A 259 4.80 -4.22 -11.70
C LEU A 259 5.95 -5.13 -11.26
N TYR A 260 6.94 -5.30 -12.13
CA TYR A 260 8.19 -5.97 -11.80
C TYR A 260 9.19 -4.90 -11.36
N GLY A 261 9.33 -4.76 -10.04
CA GLY A 261 10.05 -3.70 -9.38
C GLY A 261 11.49 -4.05 -9.03
N LYS A 262 12.11 -3.16 -8.27
CA LYS A 262 13.48 -3.29 -7.79
C LYS A 262 13.69 -4.60 -7.01
N ASN A 263 14.92 -5.13 -7.06
CA ASN A 263 15.31 -6.38 -6.40
C ASN A 263 14.48 -7.61 -6.82
N GLY A 264 13.80 -7.53 -7.95
CA GLY A 264 12.99 -8.62 -8.45
C GLY A 264 11.60 -8.72 -7.78
N MET A 265 11.20 -7.77 -6.99
CA MET A 265 9.85 -7.74 -6.40
C MET A 265 8.79 -7.72 -7.50
N LEU A 266 7.76 -8.54 -7.33
CA LEU A 266 6.58 -8.56 -8.21
C LEU A 266 5.37 -8.10 -7.43
N TYR A 267 4.82 -6.95 -7.81
CA TYR A 267 3.59 -6.38 -7.27
C TYR A 267 2.43 -6.80 -8.18
N MET A 268 1.52 -7.61 -7.68
CA MET A 268 0.30 -7.99 -8.37
C MET A 268 -0.85 -7.14 -7.83
N ILE A 269 -1.59 -6.46 -8.73
CA ILE A 269 -2.51 -5.38 -8.38
C ILE A 269 -3.93 -5.80 -8.72
N TYR A 270 -4.83 -5.73 -7.73
CA TYR A 270 -6.23 -6.12 -7.82
C TYR A 270 -7.10 -4.91 -7.49
N PRO A 271 -7.72 -4.27 -8.50
CA PRO A 271 -8.63 -3.17 -8.26
C PRO A 271 -9.92 -3.66 -7.63
N TYR A 272 -10.46 -2.89 -6.69
CA TYR A 272 -11.77 -3.14 -6.10
C TYR A 272 -12.57 -1.85 -5.93
N GLY A 273 -13.85 -1.98 -5.58
CA GLY A 273 -14.80 -0.88 -5.51
C GLY A 273 -15.86 -0.95 -6.61
N ASN A 274 -16.74 0.02 -6.66
CA ASN A 274 -17.78 0.15 -7.66
C ASN A 274 -17.98 1.62 -8.08
N GLU A 275 -18.97 1.91 -8.93
CA GLU A 275 -19.21 3.28 -9.40
C GLU A 275 -19.64 4.24 -8.29
N SER A 276 -20.31 3.75 -7.24
CA SER A 276 -20.83 4.53 -6.13
C SER A 276 -19.84 4.72 -5.01
N ASP A 277 -18.89 3.77 -4.85
CA ASP A 277 -17.92 3.75 -3.77
C ASP A 277 -16.53 4.20 -4.24
N THR A 278 -15.68 4.55 -3.31
CA THR A 278 -14.26 4.79 -3.57
C THR A 278 -13.65 3.52 -4.17
N SER A 279 -13.00 3.64 -5.32
CA SER A 279 -12.23 2.54 -5.88
C SER A 279 -10.81 2.60 -5.34
N GLU A 280 -10.31 1.46 -4.93
CA GLU A 280 -8.97 1.25 -4.42
C GLU A 280 -8.35 -0.01 -5.04
N MET A 281 -7.21 -0.42 -4.55
CA MET A 281 -6.53 -1.61 -5.04
C MET A 281 -5.89 -2.39 -3.90
N ASP A 282 -5.98 -3.70 -3.99
CA ASP A 282 -5.16 -4.60 -3.19
C ASP A 282 -3.85 -4.87 -3.95
N VAL A 283 -2.73 -4.79 -3.26
CA VAL A 283 -1.40 -5.03 -3.83
C VAL A 283 -0.78 -6.21 -3.10
N ILE A 284 -0.54 -7.30 -3.81
CA ILE A 284 0.08 -8.51 -3.28
C ILE A 284 1.52 -8.58 -3.78
N ILE A 285 2.47 -8.74 -2.86
CA ILE A 285 3.89 -8.64 -3.13
C ILE A 285 4.54 -10.01 -3.09
N PHE A 286 5.31 -10.32 -4.12
CA PHE A 286 6.16 -11.52 -4.21
C PHE A 286 7.62 -11.10 -4.32
N GLU A 287 8.43 -11.56 -3.41
CA GLU A 287 9.88 -11.38 -3.38
C GLU A 287 10.62 -12.26 -4.39
#